data_e316f52bf147812b3f629c1397f92134
#
_entry.id   e316f52bf147812b3f629c1397f92134
#
_cell.length_a   1.000
_cell.length_b   1.000
_cell.length_c   1.000
_cell.angle_alpha   90.00
_cell.angle_beta   90.00
_cell.angle_gamma   90.00
#
_symmetry.space_group_name_H-M   'P 1'
#
loop_
_entity.id
_entity.type
_entity.pdbx_description
1 polymer ?
#
loop_
_entity_poly.entity_id
_entity_poly.type
_entity_poly.pdbx_seq_one_letter_code
_entity_poly.pdbx_strand_id
1 'polypeptide(L)'
;MTLINSKIHFILLAGGDSLRFSSNTNKLLAKFKNKNLLTHNIDFLKELKFKKITVVINTIKKANISNFDDLELIKGGKTRSESVKNALNTSIFKSKYVLIHDAARPLSSEKIIKNIIKNLIEKKYDCVVPFSRCSDTVVVNHENLDREKIKLIKTPQGFIKNKIIYLHKRNNKNKLTDDSQLFRNEKNKYKIKY
;
A
#
# COMPACT_ATOMS: atom_id res chain seq x y z
N MET A 1 5.81 0.19 -21.24
CA MET A 1 5.45 0.45 -19.82
C MET A 1 4.15 1.21 -19.64
N THR A 2 3.91 2.24 -20.39
CA THR A 2 2.71 3.09 -20.29
C THR A 2 1.38 2.31 -20.39
N LEU A 3 1.28 1.32 -21.28
CA LEU A 3 0.10 0.45 -21.44
C LEU A 3 -0.14 -0.50 -20.24
N ILE A 4 0.90 -0.90 -19.52
CA ILE A 4 0.79 -1.78 -18.36
C ILE A 4 0.29 -0.99 -17.15
N ASN A 5 0.81 0.22 -16.93
CA ASN A 5 0.45 1.06 -15.80
C ASN A 5 -1.03 1.52 -15.85
N SER A 6 -1.61 1.63 -17.06
CA SER A 6 -3.05 1.93 -17.22
C SER A 6 -3.97 0.80 -16.77
N LYS A 7 -3.46 -0.45 -16.66
CA LYS A 7 -4.20 -1.63 -16.21
C LYS A 7 -4.13 -1.82 -14.68
N ILE A 8 -3.36 -1.00 -13.99
CA ILE A 8 -3.11 -1.11 -12.56
C ILE A 8 -3.80 0.01 -11.82
N HIS A 9 -4.50 -0.34 -10.77
CA HIS A 9 -5.06 0.59 -9.81
C HIS A 9 -4.06 0.79 -8.66
N PHE A 10 -3.66 2.02 -8.38
CA PHE A 10 -2.76 2.34 -7.28
C PHE A 10 -3.54 3.00 -6.14
N ILE A 11 -3.48 2.44 -4.94
CA ILE A 11 -4.13 2.96 -3.74
C ILE A 11 -3.05 3.51 -2.80
N LEU A 12 -3.12 4.81 -2.52
CA LEU A 12 -2.31 5.49 -1.51
C LEU A 12 -3.09 5.64 -0.22
N LEU A 13 -2.61 5.03 0.86
CA LEU A 13 -3.22 5.14 2.18
C LEU A 13 -2.64 6.35 2.92
N ALA A 14 -3.43 7.40 3.00
CA ALA A 14 -3.11 8.68 3.64
C ALA A 14 -4.05 9.00 4.83
N GLY A 15 -4.83 8.02 5.30
CA GLY A 15 -5.84 8.19 6.35
C GLY A 15 -5.36 7.90 7.77
N GLY A 16 -4.09 7.58 7.99
CA GLY A 16 -3.58 7.27 9.33
C GLY A 16 -3.47 8.52 10.21
N ASP A 17 -4.13 8.52 11.35
CA ASP A 17 -3.85 9.48 12.41
C ASP A 17 -2.43 9.21 12.90
N SER A 18 -1.53 10.18 12.70
CA SER A 18 -0.10 10.05 13.04
C SER A 18 0.15 10.20 14.55
N LEU A 19 -0.64 9.51 15.37
CA LEU A 19 -0.59 9.56 16.84
C LEU A 19 0.81 9.32 17.44
N ARG A 20 1.74 8.81 16.63
CA ARG A 20 3.12 8.53 17.04
C ARG A 20 4.12 9.62 16.64
N PHE A 21 3.72 10.67 15.94
CA PHE A 21 4.69 11.61 15.37
C PHE A 21 4.74 12.95 16.10
N SER A 22 3.70 13.53 16.52
CA SER A 22 3.51 14.64 17.46
C SER A 22 2.03 15.01 17.48
N SER A 23 1.56 15.57 18.57
CA SER A 23 0.14 15.93 18.75
C SER A 23 -0.40 16.96 17.76
N ASN A 24 0.46 17.70 17.06
CA ASN A 24 0.04 18.87 16.26
C ASN A 24 0.32 18.82 14.76
N THR A 25 1.04 17.81 14.23
CA THR A 25 1.36 17.76 12.80
C THR A 25 1.07 16.40 12.18
N ASN A 26 0.26 16.40 11.13
CA ASN A 26 0.05 15.18 10.36
C ASN A 26 1.35 14.85 9.59
N LYS A 27 1.93 13.66 9.86
CA LYS A 27 3.18 13.18 9.24
C LYS A 27 3.18 13.30 7.71
N LEU A 28 2.02 13.18 7.08
CA LEU A 28 1.86 13.27 5.62
C LEU A 28 2.05 14.69 5.09
N LEU A 29 1.87 15.69 5.96
CA LEU A 29 2.11 17.11 5.64
C LEU A 29 3.55 17.54 5.98
N ALA A 30 4.36 16.66 6.58
CA ALA A 30 5.77 16.94 6.82
C ALA A 30 6.50 17.20 5.50
N LYS A 31 7.31 18.26 5.47
CA LYS A 31 8.08 18.63 4.29
C LYS A 31 9.21 17.63 4.04
N PHE A 32 9.26 17.10 2.84
CA PHE A 32 10.35 16.30 2.31
C PHE A 32 10.71 16.84 0.93
N LYS A 33 11.95 17.28 0.72
CA LYS A 33 12.40 17.91 -0.53
C LYS A 33 11.45 19.02 -1.01
N ASN A 34 11.13 19.97 -0.14
CA ASN A 34 10.23 21.12 -0.37
C ASN A 34 8.76 20.80 -0.69
N LYS A 35 8.35 19.53 -0.69
CA LYS A 35 6.96 19.11 -0.85
C LYS A 35 6.53 18.29 0.38
N ASN A 36 5.23 18.17 0.62
CA ASN A 36 4.74 17.24 1.63
C ASN A 36 4.84 15.78 1.12
N LEU A 37 4.90 14.81 2.04
CA LEU A 37 5.08 13.39 1.72
C LEU A 37 4.00 12.85 0.78
N LEU A 38 2.76 13.30 0.93
CA LEU A 38 1.66 12.86 0.09
C LEU A 38 1.85 13.37 -1.34
N THR A 39 2.14 14.65 -1.52
CA THR A 39 2.42 15.25 -2.83
C THR A 39 3.60 14.56 -3.51
N HIS A 40 4.68 14.29 -2.75
CA HIS A 40 5.85 13.58 -3.28
C HIS A 40 5.50 12.20 -3.85
N ASN A 41 4.67 11.42 -3.14
CA ASN A 41 4.22 10.11 -3.63
C ASN A 41 3.34 10.23 -4.87
N ILE A 42 2.44 11.21 -4.92
CA ILE A 42 1.53 11.41 -6.05
C ILE A 42 2.33 11.82 -7.31
N ASP A 43 3.24 12.79 -7.17
CA ASP A 43 4.11 13.22 -8.27
C ASP A 43 4.90 12.04 -8.83
N PHE A 44 5.52 11.24 -7.95
CA PHE A 44 6.26 10.05 -8.35
C PHE A 44 5.41 9.05 -9.13
N LEU A 45 4.16 8.81 -8.72
CA LEU A 45 3.26 7.94 -9.47
C LEU A 45 2.83 8.52 -10.81
N LYS A 46 2.66 9.84 -10.90
CA LYS A 46 2.37 10.54 -12.16
C LYS A 46 3.57 10.47 -13.12
N GLU A 47 4.79 10.64 -12.63
CA GLU A 47 6.03 10.44 -13.41
C GLU A 47 6.11 9.02 -13.98
N LEU A 48 5.69 8.01 -13.20
CA LEU A 48 5.58 6.62 -13.65
C LEU A 48 4.37 6.34 -14.56
N LYS A 49 3.59 7.38 -14.93
CA LYS A 49 2.43 7.28 -15.83
C LYS A 49 1.28 6.41 -15.31
N PHE A 50 1.11 6.31 -13.99
CA PHE A 50 -0.13 5.75 -13.43
C PHE A 50 -1.30 6.71 -13.67
N LYS A 51 -2.41 6.18 -14.19
CA LYS A 51 -3.64 6.96 -14.46
C LYS A 51 -4.78 6.64 -13.50
N LYS A 52 -4.69 5.55 -12.76
CA LYS A 52 -5.73 5.08 -11.83
C LYS A 52 -5.18 5.14 -10.41
N ILE A 53 -5.23 6.32 -9.81
CA ILE A 53 -4.71 6.57 -8.48
C ILE A 53 -5.85 6.95 -7.56
N THR A 54 -6.05 6.18 -6.49
CA THR A 54 -6.97 6.51 -5.39
C THR A 54 -6.16 6.92 -4.18
N VAL A 55 -6.51 8.05 -3.58
CA VAL A 55 -5.94 8.50 -2.31
C VAL A 55 -6.99 8.35 -1.22
N VAL A 56 -6.67 7.57 -0.19
CA VAL A 56 -7.55 7.36 0.96
C VAL A 56 -7.17 8.31 2.06
N ILE A 57 -8.07 9.22 2.43
CA ILE A 57 -7.83 10.30 3.40
C ILE A 57 -8.92 10.34 4.49
N ASN A 58 -8.55 10.74 5.72
CA ASN A 58 -9.50 11.00 6.82
C ASN A 58 -9.55 12.47 7.20
N THR A 59 -8.39 13.07 7.45
CA THR A 59 -8.24 14.40 8.08
C THR A 59 -7.60 15.46 7.18
N ILE A 60 -7.04 15.04 6.04
CA ILE A 60 -6.40 15.99 5.13
C ILE A 60 -7.47 16.76 4.36
N LYS A 61 -7.50 18.09 4.52
CA LYS A 61 -8.40 18.94 3.75
C LYS A 61 -8.03 18.86 2.25
N LYS A 62 -9.05 18.85 1.38
CA LYS A 62 -8.89 18.89 -0.08
C LYS A 62 -7.91 19.99 -0.55
N ALA A 63 -7.86 21.12 0.15
CA ALA A 63 -6.96 22.24 -0.14
C ALA A 63 -5.46 21.85 -0.16
N ASN A 64 -5.07 20.81 0.57
CA ASN A 64 -3.69 20.33 0.58
C ASN A 64 -3.35 19.36 -0.57
N ILE A 65 -4.35 19.05 -1.42
CA ILE A 65 -4.24 18.13 -2.57
C ILE A 65 -4.77 18.81 -3.84
N SER A 66 -4.92 20.13 -3.83
CA SER A 66 -5.68 20.91 -4.80
C SER A 66 -5.19 20.88 -6.26
N ASN A 67 -4.03 20.32 -6.54
CA ASN A 67 -3.48 20.27 -7.92
C ASN A 67 -3.59 18.89 -8.58
N PHE A 68 -4.53 18.04 -8.13
CA PHE A 68 -4.61 16.64 -8.55
C PHE A 68 -6.03 16.26 -8.99
N ASP A 69 -6.55 16.94 -10.01
CA ASP A 69 -7.91 16.72 -10.54
C ASP A 69 -8.12 15.31 -11.08
N ASP A 70 -7.02 14.60 -11.43
CA ASP A 70 -7.06 13.25 -11.96
C ASP A 70 -7.08 12.15 -10.87
N LEU A 71 -7.20 12.53 -9.59
CA LEU A 71 -7.18 11.57 -8.49
C LEU A 71 -8.58 11.28 -7.97
N GLU A 72 -8.81 10.01 -7.66
CA GLU A 72 -9.97 9.63 -6.89
C GLU A 72 -9.67 9.77 -5.38
N LEU A 73 -10.52 10.52 -4.67
CA LEU A 73 -10.42 10.68 -3.22
C LEU A 73 -11.50 9.85 -2.52
N ILE A 74 -11.08 8.99 -1.60
CA ILE A 74 -11.97 8.12 -0.83
C ILE A 74 -11.76 8.37 0.66
N LYS A 75 -12.86 8.44 1.42
CA LYS A 75 -12.80 8.53 2.87
C LYS A 75 -12.29 7.20 3.46
N GLY A 76 -11.28 7.27 4.31
CA GLY A 76 -10.76 6.13 5.04
C GLY A 76 -11.74 5.63 6.12
N GLY A 77 -11.44 4.44 6.65
CA GLY A 77 -12.15 3.87 7.79
C GLY A 77 -11.42 4.18 9.11
N LYS A 78 -11.94 3.61 10.21
CA LYS A 78 -11.35 3.72 11.55
C LYS A 78 -10.00 3.01 11.67
N THR A 79 -9.75 2.03 10.80
CA THR A 79 -8.51 1.25 10.76
C THR A 79 -7.88 1.29 9.37
N ARG A 80 -6.59 0.91 9.27
CA ARG A 80 -5.91 0.74 7.98
C ARG A 80 -6.65 -0.27 7.10
N SER A 81 -7.07 -1.40 7.67
CA SER A 81 -7.81 -2.46 6.97
C SER A 81 -9.15 -1.96 6.42
N GLU A 82 -9.91 -1.20 7.20
CA GLU A 82 -11.16 -0.57 6.73
C GLU A 82 -10.89 0.44 5.61
N SER A 83 -9.84 1.23 5.72
CA SER A 83 -9.44 2.19 4.68
C SER A 83 -9.16 1.49 3.35
N VAL A 84 -8.45 0.35 3.38
CA VAL A 84 -8.21 -0.48 2.19
C VAL A 84 -9.52 -1.06 1.66
N LYS A 85 -10.37 -1.62 2.54
CA LYS A 85 -11.67 -2.19 2.17
C LYS A 85 -12.56 -1.15 1.51
N ASN A 86 -12.62 0.07 2.05
CA ASN A 86 -13.36 1.17 1.44
C ASN A 86 -12.84 1.46 0.02
N ALA A 87 -11.54 1.67 -0.15
CA ALA A 87 -10.95 1.95 -1.45
C ALA A 87 -11.19 0.83 -2.48
N LEU A 88 -11.09 -0.42 -2.07
CA LEU A 88 -11.31 -1.56 -2.96
C LEU A 88 -12.76 -1.69 -3.43
N ASN A 89 -13.74 -1.34 -2.57
CA ASN A 89 -15.17 -1.51 -2.82
C ASN A 89 -15.80 -0.30 -3.53
N THR A 90 -15.34 0.93 -3.24
CA THR A 90 -15.99 2.16 -3.73
C THR A 90 -15.25 2.81 -4.89
N SER A 91 -14.01 2.41 -5.17
CA SER A 91 -13.26 2.97 -6.28
C SER A 91 -13.92 2.70 -7.63
N ILE A 92 -14.04 3.76 -8.43
CA ILE A 92 -14.53 3.70 -9.82
C ILE A 92 -13.56 2.95 -10.75
N PHE A 93 -12.30 2.80 -10.37
CA PHE A 93 -11.30 2.21 -11.23
C PHE A 93 -11.43 0.70 -11.37
N LYS A 94 -11.90 0.27 -12.55
CA LYS A 94 -11.90 -1.14 -12.94
C LYS A 94 -10.51 -1.56 -13.40
N SER A 95 -9.87 -2.48 -12.68
CA SER A 95 -8.54 -3.01 -13.00
C SER A 95 -8.41 -4.45 -12.51
N LYS A 96 -7.55 -5.23 -13.18
CA LYS A 96 -7.24 -6.60 -12.77
C LYS A 96 -6.27 -6.65 -11.58
N TYR A 97 -5.39 -5.65 -11.50
CA TYR A 97 -4.32 -5.59 -10.52
C TYR A 97 -4.44 -4.33 -9.67
N VAL A 98 -4.05 -4.42 -8.41
CA VAL A 98 -3.99 -3.29 -7.49
C VAL A 98 -2.67 -3.28 -6.74
N LEU A 99 -2.08 -2.09 -6.59
CA LEU A 99 -0.96 -1.84 -5.69
C LEU A 99 -1.44 -0.98 -4.52
N ILE A 100 -1.08 -1.37 -3.31
CA ILE A 100 -1.46 -0.67 -2.07
C ILE A 100 -0.20 -0.17 -1.39
N HIS A 101 -0.14 1.14 -1.09
CA HIS A 101 1.03 1.79 -0.53
C HIS A 101 0.67 2.73 0.62
N ASP A 102 1.48 2.68 1.68
CA ASP A 102 1.38 3.62 2.80
C ASP A 102 2.04 4.96 2.39
N ALA A 103 1.27 6.04 2.28
CA ALA A 103 1.78 7.35 1.85
C ALA A 103 2.84 7.97 2.79
N ALA A 104 2.95 7.43 4.01
CA ALA A 104 4.02 7.81 4.95
C ALA A 104 5.41 7.22 4.58
N ARG A 105 5.53 6.48 3.48
CA ARG A 105 6.77 5.89 2.97
C ARG A 105 7.16 6.51 1.63
N PRO A 106 7.92 7.62 1.60
CA PRO A 106 8.19 8.37 0.36
C PRO A 106 9.23 7.71 -0.56
N LEU A 107 9.93 6.69 -0.08
CA LEU A 107 11.09 6.12 -0.77
C LEU A 107 10.80 4.85 -1.57
N SER A 108 9.63 4.72 -2.15
CA SER A 108 9.34 3.65 -3.11
C SER A 108 10.13 3.91 -4.40
N SER A 109 10.94 2.93 -4.81
CA SER A 109 11.70 3.05 -6.05
C SER A 109 10.91 2.51 -7.24
N GLU A 110 11.12 3.09 -8.42
CA GLU A 110 10.58 2.58 -9.67
C GLU A 110 10.92 1.09 -9.88
N LYS A 111 12.14 0.68 -9.53
CA LYS A 111 12.61 -0.71 -9.63
C LYS A 111 11.73 -1.67 -8.83
N ILE A 112 11.34 -1.29 -7.60
CA ILE A 112 10.45 -2.10 -6.76
C ILE A 112 9.08 -2.23 -7.42
N ILE A 113 8.49 -1.13 -7.88
CA ILE A 113 7.19 -1.12 -8.53
C ILE A 113 7.22 -1.98 -9.80
N LYS A 114 8.23 -1.82 -10.65
CA LYS A 114 8.43 -2.64 -11.87
C LYS A 114 8.49 -4.12 -11.53
N ASN A 115 9.24 -4.49 -10.49
CA ASN A 115 9.37 -5.88 -10.07
C ASN A 115 8.04 -6.47 -9.57
N ILE A 116 7.27 -5.71 -8.79
CA ILE A 116 5.94 -6.13 -8.34
C ILE A 116 5.04 -6.42 -9.55
N ILE A 117 4.95 -5.46 -10.47
CA ILE A 117 4.12 -5.56 -11.68
C ILE A 117 4.53 -6.79 -12.54
N LYS A 118 5.82 -6.97 -12.77
CA LYS A 118 6.36 -8.13 -13.51
C LYS A 118 5.93 -9.44 -12.87
N ASN A 119 6.08 -9.58 -11.56
CA ASN A 119 5.71 -10.81 -10.86
C ASN A 119 4.19 -11.07 -10.89
N LEU A 120 3.36 -10.04 -10.77
CA LEU A 120 1.90 -10.19 -10.87
C LEU A 120 1.45 -10.63 -12.28
N ILE A 121 1.98 -9.99 -13.31
CA ILE A 121 1.50 -10.16 -14.70
C ILE A 121 2.16 -11.34 -15.37
N GLU A 122 3.50 -11.38 -15.40
CA GLU A 122 4.27 -12.39 -16.16
C GLU A 122 4.42 -13.68 -15.37
N LYS A 123 4.73 -13.60 -14.08
CA LYS A 123 4.95 -14.77 -13.20
C LYS A 123 3.67 -15.30 -12.55
N LYS A 124 2.55 -14.60 -12.75
CA LYS A 124 1.21 -15.01 -12.29
C LYS A 124 1.13 -15.28 -10.78
N TYR A 125 1.82 -14.47 -9.98
CA TYR A 125 1.63 -14.47 -8.53
C TYR A 125 0.33 -13.76 -8.16
N ASP A 126 -0.31 -14.21 -7.08
CA ASP A 126 -1.55 -13.63 -6.57
C ASP A 126 -1.31 -12.42 -5.68
N CYS A 127 -0.18 -12.47 -4.98
CA CYS A 127 0.29 -11.46 -4.05
C CYS A 127 1.81 -11.31 -4.18
N VAL A 128 2.29 -10.07 -4.27
CA VAL A 128 3.73 -9.74 -4.32
C VAL A 128 4.05 -8.72 -3.25
N VAL A 129 5.00 -9.06 -2.37
CA VAL A 129 5.28 -8.32 -1.14
C VAL A 129 6.76 -8.00 -1.05
N PRO A 130 7.17 -6.74 -1.17
CA PRO A 130 8.54 -6.37 -0.88
C PRO A 130 8.84 -6.47 0.61
N PHE A 131 10.05 -6.84 0.94
CA PHE A 131 10.54 -6.91 2.31
C PHE A 131 11.99 -6.43 2.40
N SER A 132 12.41 -6.06 3.60
CA SER A 132 13.83 -5.98 3.96
C SER A 132 14.20 -7.10 4.91
N ARG A 133 15.44 -7.52 4.85
CA ARG A 133 16.00 -8.43 5.87
C ARG A 133 16.10 -7.70 7.20
N CYS A 134 16.06 -8.45 8.29
CA CYS A 134 16.32 -7.93 9.62
C CYS A 134 17.82 -7.92 9.87
N SER A 135 18.39 -6.75 10.17
CA SER A 135 19.80 -6.61 10.57
C SER A 135 20.01 -6.79 12.06
N ASP A 136 18.95 -6.51 12.83
CA ASP A 136 19.01 -6.46 14.28
C ASP A 136 18.84 -7.84 14.91
N THR A 137 19.29 -8.00 16.15
CA THR A 137 18.94 -9.14 16.98
C THR A 137 17.47 -9.04 17.37
N VAL A 138 16.70 -10.10 17.16
CA VAL A 138 15.30 -10.16 17.54
C VAL A 138 15.11 -11.19 18.63
N VAL A 139 14.54 -10.75 19.74
CA VAL A 139 14.26 -11.58 20.91
C VAL A 139 12.76 -11.67 21.12
N VAL A 140 12.24 -12.88 21.31
CA VAL A 140 10.84 -13.17 21.70
C VAL A 140 10.85 -14.12 22.88
N ASN A 141 10.19 -13.71 23.97
CA ASN A 141 10.13 -14.51 25.21
C ASN A 141 11.50 -15.02 25.69
N HIS A 142 12.51 -14.12 25.70
CA HIS A 142 13.92 -14.40 26.09
C HIS A 142 14.69 -15.30 25.12
N GLU A 143 14.15 -15.71 24.00
CA GLU A 143 14.81 -16.53 22.98
C GLU A 143 15.19 -15.69 21.75
N ASN A 144 16.39 -15.91 21.22
CA ASN A 144 16.84 -15.28 19.99
C ASN A 144 16.15 -15.93 18.77
N LEU A 145 15.51 -15.13 17.95
CA LEU A 145 15.00 -15.57 16.66
C LEU A 145 16.10 -15.51 15.59
N ASP A 146 16.12 -16.52 14.72
CA ASP A 146 16.97 -16.53 13.53
C ASP A 146 16.56 -15.40 12.58
N ARG A 147 17.35 -14.29 12.62
CA ARG A 147 17.08 -13.09 11.82
C ARG A 147 17.07 -13.34 10.31
N GLU A 148 17.75 -14.39 9.81
CA GLU A 148 17.74 -14.73 8.39
C GLU A 148 16.35 -15.19 7.92
N LYS A 149 15.52 -15.67 8.81
CA LYS A 149 14.12 -16.07 8.54
C LYS A 149 13.15 -14.93 8.69
N ILE A 150 13.57 -13.79 9.25
CA ILE A 150 12.70 -12.65 9.51
C ILE A 150 12.60 -11.75 8.26
N LYS A 151 11.38 -11.51 7.82
CA LYS A 151 11.07 -10.58 6.73
C LYS A 151 10.31 -9.37 7.25
N LEU A 152 10.92 -8.20 7.19
CA LEU A 152 10.27 -6.94 7.53
C LEU A 152 9.45 -6.45 6.34
N ILE A 153 8.16 -6.68 6.39
CA ILE A 153 7.22 -6.42 5.30
C ILE A 153 7.14 -4.92 4.98
N LYS A 154 7.21 -4.59 3.69
CA LYS A 154 7.17 -3.23 3.17
C LYS A 154 5.99 -3.03 2.21
N THR A 155 5.80 -1.78 1.77
CA THR A 155 4.86 -1.39 0.72
C THR A 155 5.64 -0.65 -0.38
N PRO A 156 5.11 -0.59 -1.63
CA PRO A 156 3.79 -1.05 -2.07
C PRO A 156 3.68 -2.58 -2.12
N GLN A 157 2.49 -3.10 -1.81
CA GLN A 157 2.15 -4.51 -1.99
C GLN A 157 1.25 -4.65 -3.21
N GLY A 158 1.48 -5.67 -4.03
CA GLY A 158 0.73 -5.90 -5.25
C GLY A 158 -0.18 -7.12 -5.17
N PHE A 159 -1.39 -7.02 -5.74
CA PHE A 159 -2.40 -8.07 -5.64
C PHE A 159 -3.22 -8.23 -6.93
N ILE A 160 -3.75 -9.44 -7.17
CA ILE A 160 -4.88 -9.64 -8.06
C ILE A 160 -6.12 -9.05 -7.36
N LYS A 161 -6.74 -8.01 -7.96
CA LYS A 161 -7.76 -7.18 -7.30
C LYS A 161 -8.96 -7.98 -6.80
N ASN A 162 -9.50 -8.89 -7.60
CA ASN A 162 -10.66 -9.69 -7.18
C ASN A 162 -10.33 -10.61 -5.99
N LYS A 163 -9.10 -11.13 -5.91
CA LYS A 163 -8.69 -12.00 -4.80
C LYS A 163 -8.56 -11.23 -3.49
N ILE A 164 -7.94 -10.06 -3.51
CA ILE A 164 -7.83 -9.24 -2.28
C ILE A 164 -9.21 -8.74 -1.82
N ILE A 165 -10.11 -8.35 -2.74
CA ILE A 165 -11.49 -7.97 -2.39
C ILE A 165 -12.21 -9.13 -1.71
N TYR A 166 -12.14 -10.33 -2.30
CA TYR A 166 -12.75 -11.53 -1.73
C TYR A 166 -12.25 -11.82 -0.32
N LEU A 167 -10.94 -11.75 -0.11
CA LEU A 167 -10.34 -11.99 1.20
C LEU A 167 -10.72 -10.92 2.23
N HIS A 168 -10.78 -9.65 1.85
CA HIS A 168 -11.26 -8.59 2.72
C HIS A 168 -12.73 -8.76 3.12
N LYS A 169 -13.58 -9.24 2.22
CA LYS A 169 -15.00 -9.52 2.54
C LYS A 169 -15.15 -10.62 3.59
N ARG A 170 -14.31 -11.66 3.54
CA ARG A 170 -14.36 -12.79 4.49
C ARG A 170 -13.64 -12.50 5.81
N ASN A 171 -12.81 -11.46 5.85
CA ASN A 171 -12.07 -11.14 7.05
C ASN A 171 -12.92 -10.35 8.04
N ASN A 172 -13.31 -11.00 9.13
CA ASN A 172 -14.03 -10.39 10.25
C ASN A 172 -13.07 -9.79 11.31
N LYS A 173 -11.76 -10.01 11.18
CA LYS A 173 -10.74 -9.45 12.08
C LYS A 173 -10.34 -8.06 11.61
N ASN A 174 -10.74 -7.02 12.34
CA ASN A 174 -10.47 -5.62 11.97
C ASN A 174 -9.01 -5.16 12.12
N LYS A 175 -8.12 -6.01 12.64
CA LYS A 175 -6.71 -5.66 12.89
C LYS A 175 -5.78 -6.44 11.96
N LEU A 176 -5.60 -5.92 10.75
CA LEU A 176 -4.52 -6.37 9.87
C LEU A 176 -3.36 -5.36 9.93
N THR A 177 -2.16 -5.84 10.11
CA THR A 177 -0.94 -5.03 10.04
C THR A 177 -0.53 -4.73 8.60
N ASP A 178 -0.82 -5.68 7.69
CA ASP A 178 -0.63 -5.55 6.24
C ASP A 178 -1.62 -6.45 5.49
N ASP A 179 -1.89 -6.10 4.22
CA ASP A 179 -2.93 -6.79 3.43
C ASP A 179 -2.50 -8.18 2.96
N SER A 180 -1.18 -8.43 2.84
CA SER A 180 -0.66 -9.74 2.45
C SER A 180 -0.91 -10.80 3.52
N GLN A 181 -1.20 -10.41 4.77
CA GLN A 181 -1.58 -11.32 5.83
C GLN A 181 -2.83 -12.13 5.48
N LEU A 182 -3.77 -11.54 4.74
CA LEU A 182 -4.97 -12.26 4.28
C LEU A 182 -4.62 -13.45 3.40
N PHE A 183 -3.62 -13.30 2.54
CA PHE A 183 -3.14 -14.39 1.67
C PHE A 183 -2.36 -15.44 2.46
N ARG A 184 -1.55 -15.03 3.44
CA ARG A 184 -0.79 -15.96 4.30
C ARG A 184 -1.71 -16.82 5.17
N ASN A 185 -2.84 -16.29 5.61
CA ASN A 185 -3.81 -17.00 6.43
C ASN A 185 -4.50 -18.15 5.67
N GLU A 186 -4.57 -18.07 4.36
CA GLU A 186 -5.14 -19.09 3.47
C GLU A 186 -4.04 -20.05 2.97
N LYS A 187 -3.46 -20.82 3.88
CA LYS A 187 -2.31 -21.71 3.66
C LYS A 187 -2.35 -22.40 2.27
N ASN A 188 -1.30 -22.21 1.47
CA ASN A 188 -1.07 -22.86 0.17
C ASN A 188 -2.13 -22.62 -0.93
N LYS A 189 -3.15 -21.80 -0.70
CA LYS A 189 -4.21 -21.52 -1.68
C LYS A 189 -3.78 -20.48 -2.72
N TYR A 190 -2.86 -19.61 -2.35
CA TYR A 190 -2.42 -18.49 -3.19
C TYR A 190 -0.92 -18.49 -3.39
N LYS A 191 -0.47 -18.07 -4.58
CA LYS A 191 0.95 -17.90 -4.91
C LYS A 191 1.44 -16.55 -4.41
N ILE A 192 2.26 -16.55 -3.36
CA ILE A 192 2.85 -15.35 -2.76
C ILE A 192 4.32 -15.26 -3.15
N LYS A 193 4.77 -14.08 -3.59
CA LYS A 193 6.17 -13.72 -3.83
C LYS A 193 6.61 -12.70 -2.79
N TYR A 194 7.73 -12.98 -2.15
CA TYR A 194 8.47 -12.04 -1.32
C TYR A 194 9.68 -11.51 -2.05
#